data_c578cd391947ee531a617839002e8662
#
_entry.id   c578cd391947ee531a617839002e8662
#
_cell.length_a   1.000
_cell.length_b   1.000
_cell.length_c   1.000
_cell.angle_alpha   90.00
_cell.angle_beta   90.00
_cell.angle_gamma   90.00
#
_symmetry.space_group_name_H-M   'P 1'
#
loop_
_entity.id
_entity.type
_entity.pdbx_description
1 polymer ?
#
loop_
_entity_poly.entity_id
_entity_poly.type
_entity_poly.pdbx_seq_one_letter_code
_entity_poly.pdbx_strand_id
1 'polypeptide(L)'
;MQQKQEKVAFTAVCGGELPKIHFTAVEIFNDGKIYKLQEGSGAWNFFYEWLSDYKQLKVTCDSKEIYKACMCLNKKADGIVDDIGIAAYLIEPGRSSYSLKAVAERYLAANNGGNAADLQALLPLIEQKLRDYELYKLYTEMELPLAYLLAKMELAGIKPDVKLLESITKEMAVQITALEILAEEQAGEKFNLKSPKQLGVLLFEKLGLPIIKKTKTGYSTDVSVLEQLEGSHPLITTILEHRKLTKLHSTYLEGLRPLINPATGRIHTHFQQTVTATGRLSSTDPNLQNIPVRTEIGKRIREIFIPGTGYDWLMSCDYSQVELRVLAHMAQDKLLLESFLNGQDVHARTAAEVFGVPLEQVDSMMRTLSLIHISEPTRRTPIS
;
A
#
# COMPACT_ATOMS: atom_id res chain seq x y z
N MET A 1 34.02 21.26 -20.70
CA MET A 1 34.07 20.44 -19.48
C MET A 1 33.13 21.10 -18.47
N GLN A 2 31.91 20.58 -18.29
CA GLN A 2 31.08 21.01 -17.16
C GLN A 2 31.77 20.53 -15.88
N GLN A 3 32.13 21.43 -14.98
CA GLN A 3 32.59 21.07 -13.65
C GLN A 3 31.47 20.18 -13.05
N LYS A 4 31.82 18.94 -12.73
CA LYS A 4 30.91 18.01 -12.06
C LYS A 4 30.62 18.64 -10.68
N GLN A 5 29.42 19.17 -10.50
CA GLN A 5 29.04 19.81 -9.25
C GLN A 5 29.12 18.77 -8.14
N GLU A 6 29.84 19.07 -7.05
CA GLU A 6 30.08 18.15 -5.95
C GLU A 6 28.77 17.85 -5.21
N LYS A 7 28.49 16.58 -4.98
CA LYS A 7 27.31 16.13 -4.21
C LYS A 7 27.74 15.89 -2.76
N VAL A 8 27.05 16.47 -1.82
CA VAL A 8 27.30 16.35 -0.38
C VAL A 8 26.35 15.31 0.22
N ALA A 9 26.90 14.29 0.86
CA ALA A 9 26.13 13.24 1.50
C ALA A 9 25.70 13.65 2.92
N PHE A 10 24.45 13.39 3.27
CA PHE A 10 23.95 13.59 4.63
C PHE A 10 22.91 12.56 5.03
N THR A 11 22.85 12.26 6.33
CA THR A 11 21.81 11.47 6.95
C THR A 11 21.06 12.33 7.97
N ALA A 12 19.79 12.05 8.16
CA ALA A 12 18.99 12.72 9.16
C ALA A 12 18.14 11.71 9.94
N VAL A 13 18.01 11.93 11.23
CA VAL A 13 17.08 11.21 12.09
C VAL A 13 15.97 12.17 12.45
N CYS A 14 14.75 11.76 12.16
CA CYS A 14 13.55 12.52 12.49
C CYS A 14 12.88 11.90 13.73
N GLY A 15 12.32 12.77 14.59
CA GLY A 15 11.56 12.41 15.76
C GLY A 15 10.24 13.17 15.83
N GLY A 16 9.40 12.80 16.81
CA GLY A 16 8.09 13.39 16.98
C GLY A 16 7.00 12.74 16.14
N GLU A 17 5.77 13.15 16.38
CA GLU A 17 4.58 12.71 15.65
C GLU A 17 3.93 13.91 14.95
N LEU A 18 3.13 13.64 13.92
CA LEU A 18 2.37 14.69 13.23
C LEU A 18 1.49 15.50 14.21
N PRO A 19 1.48 16.82 14.10
CA PRO A 19 2.14 17.65 13.08
C PRO A 19 3.54 18.18 13.50
N LYS A 20 4.21 17.57 14.48
CA LYS A 20 5.46 18.09 15.11
C LYS A 20 6.69 17.24 14.79
N ILE A 21 6.77 16.69 13.57
CA ILE A 21 7.98 15.99 13.12
C ILE A 21 9.13 17.01 13.02
N HIS A 22 10.30 16.65 13.54
CA HIS A 22 11.49 17.49 13.54
C HIS A 22 12.77 16.64 13.43
N PHE A 23 13.89 17.28 13.14
CA PHE A 23 15.18 16.62 13.13
C PHE A 23 15.73 16.49 14.55
N THR A 24 16.16 15.30 14.93
CA THR A 24 16.83 15.04 16.22
C THR A 24 18.35 14.92 16.06
N ALA A 25 18.81 14.40 14.93
CA ALA A 25 20.21 14.29 14.59
C ALA A 25 20.43 14.41 13.08
N VAL A 26 21.56 14.96 12.69
CA VAL A 26 22.02 15.04 11.31
C VAL A 26 23.51 14.75 11.25
N GLU A 27 23.93 13.99 10.27
CA GLU A 27 25.36 13.83 9.89
C GLU A 27 25.55 14.33 8.47
N ILE A 28 26.58 15.13 8.24
CA ILE A 28 26.97 15.63 6.93
C ILE A 28 28.41 15.17 6.66
N PHE A 29 28.65 14.52 5.53
CA PHE A 29 29.99 14.16 5.10
C PHE A 29 30.49 15.17 4.07
N ASN A 30 31.54 15.88 4.40
CA ASN A 30 32.20 16.83 3.51
C ASN A 30 33.71 16.84 3.74
N ASP A 31 34.50 16.93 2.67
CA ASP A 31 35.96 16.96 2.71
C ASP A 31 36.62 15.86 3.58
N GLY A 32 36.07 14.65 3.49
CA GLY A 32 36.57 13.48 4.23
C GLY A 32 36.24 13.47 5.73
N LYS A 33 35.38 14.38 6.20
CA LYS A 33 34.97 14.51 7.61
C LYS A 33 33.47 14.38 7.77
N ILE A 34 33.06 13.82 8.91
CA ILE A 34 31.65 13.77 9.32
C ILE A 34 31.41 14.86 10.34
N TYR A 35 30.49 15.77 10.01
CA TYR A 35 29.97 16.81 10.90
C TYR A 35 28.64 16.33 11.48
N LYS A 36 28.49 16.42 12.80
CA LYS A 36 27.30 15.94 13.50
C LYS A 36 26.55 17.09 14.18
N LEU A 37 25.25 17.15 13.94
CA LEU A 37 24.33 18.01 14.67
C LEU A 37 23.40 17.11 15.50
N GLN A 38 23.16 17.52 16.74
CA GLN A 38 22.24 16.87 17.66
C GLN A 38 21.26 17.89 18.24
N GLU A 39 20.20 17.41 18.84
CA GLU A 39 19.25 18.26 19.54
C GLU A 39 19.96 19.17 20.55
N GLY A 40 19.57 20.46 20.59
CA GLY A 40 20.27 21.47 21.40
C GLY A 40 21.48 22.15 20.73
N SER A 41 21.94 21.71 19.55
CA SER A 41 22.99 22.39 18.80
C SER A 41 22.56 23.78 18.35
N GLY A 42 23.44 24.79 18.47
CA GLY A 42 23.23 26.14 17.91
C GLY A 42 23.32 26.24 16.38
N ALA A 43 23.72 25.14 15.70
CA ALA A 43 23.99 25.13 14.26
C ALA A 43 22.77 24.77 13.38
N TRP A 44 21.59 24.56 13.94
CA TRP A 44 20.40 24.17 13.18
C TRP A 44 20.00 25.19 12.11
N ASN A 45 20.14 26.48 12.37
CA ASN A 45 19.83 27.51 11.38
C ASN A 45 20.72 27.39 10.15
N PHE A 46 22.02 27.15 10.32
CA PHE A 46 22.95 26.93 9.22
C PHE A 46 22.61 25.66 8.44
N PHE A 47 22.20 24.60 9.13
CA PHE A 47 21.73 23.39 8.47
C PHE A 47 20.48 23.64 7.62
N TYR A 48 19.48 24.37 8.12
CA TYR A 48 18.27 24.70 7.37
C TYR A 48 18.55 25.60 6.17
N GLU A 49 19.46 26.58 6.29
CA GLU A 49 19.92 27.42 5.19
C GLU A 49 20.60 26.57 4.11
N TRP A 50 21.54 25.72 4.50
CA TRP A 50 22.21 24.78 3.60
C TRP A 50 21.22 23.80 2.97
N LEU A 51 20.27 23.26 3.72
CA LEU A 51 19.29 22.30 3.21
C LEU A 51 18.35 22.93 2.17
N SER A 52 18.04 24.22 2.32
CA SER A 52 17.19 24.98 1.39
C SER A 52 17.93 25.51 0.15
N ASP A 53 19.26 25.45 0.11
CA ASP A 53 20.03 25.93 -1.04
C ASP A 53 20.02 24.90 -2.17
N TYR A 54 19.26 25.19 -3.24
CA TYR A 54 19.16 24.32 -4.42
C TYR A 54 20.48 24.17 -5.21
N LYS A 55 21.44 25.07 -5.00
CA LYS A 55 22.77 24.99 -5.65
C LYS A 55 23.68 23.95 -5.00
N GLN A 56 23.39 23.60 -3.77
CA GLN A 56 24.10 22.54 -3.07
C GLN A 56 23.41 21.20 -3.38
N LEU A 57 24.05 20.36 -4.19
CA LEU A 57 23.52 19.04 -4.52
C LEU A 57 23.71 18.10 -3.33
N LYS A 58 22.63 17.44 -2.92
CA LYS A 58 22.57 16.61 -1.72
C LYS A 58 22.22 15.18 -2.05
N VAL A 59 22.85 14.26 -1.35
CA VAL A 59 22.58 12.83 -1.40
C VAL A 59 22.15 12.36 -0.02
N THR A 60 21.09 11.60 0.04
CA THR A 60 20.56 11.09 1.31
C THR A 60 20.03 9.65 1.18
N CYS A 61 19.45 9.16 2.24
CA CYS A 61 18.62 7.96 2.29
C CYS A 61 17.38 8.32 3.10
N ASP A 62 16.20 7.91 2.59
CA ASP A 62 14.89 8.26 3.17
C ASP A 62 14.54 9.76 3.06
N SER A 63 14.65 10.30 1.84
CA SER A 63 14.34 11.69 1.51
C SER A 63 12.90 12.09 1.86
N LYS A 64 11.94 11.16 1.83
CA LYS A 64 10.54 11.39 2.19
C LYS A 64 10.40 11.89 3.64
N GLU A 65 11.09 11.26 4.59
CA GLU A 65 11.05 11.69 6.01
C GLU A 65 11.70 13.08 6.20
N ILE A 66 12.75 13.38 5.45
CA ILE A 66 13.39 14.71 5.44
C ILE A 66 12.40 15.78 4.94
N TYR A 67 11.70 15.51 3.84
CA TYR A 67 10.67 16.43 3.33
C TYR A 67 9.55 16.64 4.34
N LYS A 68 9.08 15.59 5.01
CA LYS A 68 8.05 15.70 6.06
C LYS A 68 8.50 16.59 7.21
N ALA A 69 9.70 16.34 7.73
CA ALA A 69 10.25 17.16 8.82
C ALA A 69 10.39 18.64 8.42
N CYS A 70 10.90 18.91 7.23
CA CYS A 70 10.99 20.27 6.71
C CYS A 70 9.63 20.96 6.61
N MET A 71 8.63 20.28 6.07
CA MET A 71 7.28 20.82 5.94
C MET A 71 6.64 21.12 7.32
N CYS A 72 6.80 20.21 8.30
CA CYS A 72 6.32 20.42 9.68
C CYS A 72 7.00 21.61 10.35
N LEU A 73 8.27 21.85 10.04
CA LEU A 73 9.06 22.98 10.56
C LEU A 73 8.88 24.28 9.76
N ASN A 74 8.06 24.28 8.72
CA ASN A 74 7.94 25.35 7.74
C ASN A 74 9.31 25.75 7.13
N LYS A 75 10.12 24.75 6.83
CA LYS A 75 11.43 24.85 6.17
C LYS A 75 11.37 24.21 4.79
N LYS A 76 12.39 24.44 3.97
CA LYS A 76 12.54 23.83 2.65
C LYS A 76 13.69 22.85 2.64
N ALA A 77 13.57 21.82 1.82
CA ALA A 77 14.67 20.94 1.45
C ALA A 77 14.74 20.93 -0.08
N ASP A 78 15.76 21.56 -0.61
CA ASP A 78 15.99 21.68 -2.05
C ASP A 78 17.36 21.06 -2.42
N GLY A 79 17.54 20.69 -3.69
CA GLY A 79 18.80 20.12 -4.18
C GLY A 79 19.07 18.69 -3.73
N ILE A 80 18.09 17.97 -3.19
CA ILE A 80 18.21 16.51 -2.97
C ILE A 80 18.09 15.85 -4.34
N VAL A 81 19.19 15.34 -4.84
CA VAL A 81 19.31 14.78 -6.19
C VAL A 81 19.50 13.26 -6.18
N ASP A 82 19.73 12.67 -5.01
CA ASP A 82 19.82 11.22 -4.84
C ASP A 82 19.25 10.77 -3.49
N ASP A 83 18.55 9.62 -3.54
CA ASP A 83 18.11 8.83 -2.40
C ASP A 83 18.58 7.38 -2.60
N ILE A 84 19.56 6.98 -1.83
CA ILE A 84 20.21 5.66 -1.98
C ILE A 84 19.25 4.50 -1.64
N GLY A 85 18.28 4.71 -0.75
CA GLY A 85 17.27 3.71 -0.42
C GLY A 85 16.36 3.41 -1.60
N ILE A 86 15.82 4.45 -2.25
CA ILE A 86 14.98 4.33 -3.46
C ILE A 86 15.79 3.73 -4.61
N ALA A 87 17.01 4.19 -4.82
CA ALA A 87 17.88 3.70 -5.88
C ALA A 87 18.21 2.19 -5.71
N ALA A 88 18.54 1.78 -4.50
CA ALA A 88 18.82 0.37 -4.19
C ALA A 88 17.57 -0.52 -4.34
N TYR A 89 16.38 0.00 -4.04
CA TYR A 89 15.12 -0.70 -4.29
C TYR A 89 14.89 -0.95 -5.79
N LEU A 90 15.11 0.02 -6.63
CA LEU A 90 14.95 -0.15 -8.08
C LEU A 90 15.92 -1.19 -8.66
N ILE A 91 17.14 -1.24 -8.15
CA ILE A 91 18.15 -2.21 -8.59
C ILE A 91 17.79 -3.63 -8.16
N GLU A 92 17.32 -3.82 -6.94
CA GLU A 92 16.99 -5.13 -6.37
C GLU A 92 15.66 -5.10 -5.61
N PRO A 93 14.51 -5.07 -6.28
CA PRO A 93 13.21 -5.06 -5.62
C PRO A 93 12.95 -6.37 -4.85
N GLY A 94 12.16 -6.29 -3.77
CA GLY A 94 11.79 -7.48 -2.96
C GLY A 94 12.75 -7.82 -1.83
N ARG A 95 13.71 -6.95 -1.51
CA ARG A 95 14.51 -7.07 -0.29
C ARG A 95 13.73 -6.62 0.94
N SER A 96 14.09 -7.15 2.10
CA SER A 96 13.42 -6.85 3.37
C SER A 96 13.71 -5.44 3.91
N SER A 97 14.81 -4.80 3.50
CA SER A 97 15.19 -3.46 3.94
C SER A 97 16.08 -2.75 2.91
N TYR A 98 15.83 -1.45 2.78
CA TYR A 98 16.63 -0.50 1.99
C TYR A 98 17.16 0.65 2.87
N SER A 99 17.22 0.45 4.18
CA SER A 99 17.90 1.37 5.08
C SER A 99 19.35 1.53 4.67
N LEU A 100 19.95 2.69 4.97
CA LEU A 100 21.35 2.95 4.62
C LEU A 100 22.29 1.85 5.13
N LYS A 101 22.05 1.37 6.36
CA LYS A 101 22.81 0.27 6.94
C LYS A 101 22.74 -1.01 6.07
N ALA A 102 21.54 -1.43 5.70
CA ALA A 102 21.33 -2.64 4.91
C ALA A 102 21.94 -2.53 3.50
N VAL A 103 21.90 -1.33 2.91
CA VAL A 103 22.50 -1.07 1.60
C VAL A 103 24.05 -1.05 1.70
N ALA A 104 24.61 -0.41 2.74
CA ALA A 104 26.05 -0.39 2.98
C ALA A 104 26.63 -1.79 3.26
N GLU A 105 25.96 -2.59 4.07
CA GLU A 105 26.34 -3.98 4.30
C GLU A 105 26.39 -4.79 3.00
N ARG A 106 25.46 -4.57 2.09
CA ARG A 106 25.35 -5.30 0.82
C ARG A 106 26.39 -4.89 -0.21
N TYR A 107 26.63 -3.60 -0.37
CA TYR A 107 27.45 -3.10 -1.48
C TYR A 107 28.89 -2.71 -1.07
N LEU A 108 29.12 -2.38 0.19
CA LEU A 108 30.43 -1.99 0.72
C LEU A 108 31.06 -3.07 1.62
N ALA A 109 30.35 -4.15 1.93
CA ALA A 109 30.72 -5.14 2.96
C ALA A 109 31.06 -4.49 4.32
N ALA A 110 30.40 -3.37 4.64
CA ALA A 110 30.67 -2.57 5.82
C ALA A 110 29.88 -3.10 7.02
N ASN A 111 30.54 -3.74 7.97
CA ASN A 111 29.88 -4.33 9.16
C ASN A 111 29.26 -3.29 10.11
N ASN A 112 29.63 -2.02 10.03
CA ASN A 112 29.13 -0.92 10.88
C ASN A 112 28.58 0.23 10.04
N GLY A 113 28.07 -0.05 8.84
CA GLY A 113 27.57 0.94 7.91
C GLY A 113 26.31 1.66 8.42
N GLY A 114 26.03 2.81 7.78
CA GLY A 114 24.83 3.59 8.03
C GLY A 114 25.07 5.06 8.36
N ASN A 115 26.25 5.59 8.06
CA ASN A 115 26.61 6.99 8.25
C ASN A 115 26.70 7.77 6.91
N ALA A 116 26.90 9.08 6.99
CA ALA A 116 26.96 9.94 5.81
C ALA A 116 28.19 9.63 4.90
N ALA A 117 29.28 9.06 5.42
CA ALA A 117 30.42 8.65 4.59
C ALA A 117 30.09 7.42 3.74
N ASP A 118 29.28 6.51 4.27
CA ASP A 118 28.82 5.34 3.50
C ASP A 118 27.91 5.77 2.33
N LEU A 119 27.07 6.80 2.49
CA LEU A 119 26.30 7.38 1.38
C LEU A 119 27.23 7.86 0.26
N GLN A 120 28.30 8.57 0.60
CA GLN A 120 29.24 9.06 -0.39
C GLN A 120 29.94 7.94 -1.12
N ALA A 121 30.30 6.85 -0.41
CA ALA A 121 30.94 5.69 -0.99
C ALA A 121 29.99 4.86 -1.87
N LEU A 122 28.71 4.76 -1.49
CA LEU A 122 27.67 4.04 -2.24
C LEU A 122 27.28 4.72 -3.55
N LEU A 123 27.29 6.06 -3.57
CA LEU A 123 26.76 6.85 -4.69
C LEU A 123 27.28 6.41 -6.05
N PRO A 124 28.61 6.32 -6.32
CA PRO A 124 29.12 5.94 -7.63
C PRO A 124 28.74 4.49 -8.01
N LEU A 125 28.68 3.59 -7.04
CA LEU A 125 28.34 2.19 -7.27
C LEU A 125 26.87 2.03 -7.66
N ILE A 126 25.99 2.72 -6.95
CA ILE A 126 24.53 2.69 -7.19
C ILE A 126 24.18 3.42 -8.49
N GLU A 127 24.78 4.57 -8.75
CA GLU A 127 24.58 5.31 -10.01
C GLU A 127 25.00 4.47 -11.22
N GLN A 128 26.14 3.78 -11.15
CA GLN A 128 26.58 2.89 -12.21
C GLN A 128 25.57 1.76 -12.47
N LYS A 129 25.10 1.09 -11.41
CA LYS A 129 24.11 0.02 -11.54
C LYS A 129 22.77 0.50 -12.12
N LEU A 130 22.29 1.69 -11.72
CA LEU A 130 21.08 2.28 -12.31
C LEU A 130 21.25 2.50 -13.82
N ARG A 131 22.44 2.88 -14.28
CA ARG A 131 22.73 3.04 -15.71
C ARG A 131 22.84 1.70 -16.43
N ASP A 132 23.54 0.74 -15.84
CA ASP A 132 23.74 -0.61 -16.41
C ASP A 132 22.40 -1.35 -16.60
N TYR A 133 21.41 -1.10 -15.72
CA TYR A 133 20.06 -1.66 -15.81
C TYR A 133 19.05 -0.76 -16.52
N GLU A 134 19.49 0.35 -17.11
CA GLU A 134 18.64 1.34 -17.80
C GLU A 134 17.54 1.96 -16.89
N LEU A 135 17.76 1.96 -15.57
CA LEU A 135 16.80 2.46 -14.58
C LEU A 135 17.01 3.93 -14.20
N TYR A 136 18.10 4.56 -14.67
CA TYR A 136 18.49 5.90 -14.25
C TYR A 136 17.41 6.97 -14.57
N LYS A 137 16.77 6.86 -15.73
CA LYS A 137 15.69 7.78 -16.12
C LYS A 137 14.45 7.59 -15.24
N LEU A 138 14.03 6.35 -15.00
CA LEU A 138 12.93 6.02 -14.10
C LEU A 138 13.19 6.58 -12.69
N TYR A 139 14.40 6.39 -12.19
CA TYR A 139 14.82 6.88 -10.88
C TYR A 139 14.74 8.41 -10.77
N THR A 140 15.35 9.14 -11.70
CA THR A 140 15.48 10.60 -11.60
C THR A 140 14.21 11.36 -11.97
N GLU A 141 13.41 10.85 -12.92
CA GLU A 141 12.23 11.54 -13.44
C GLU A 141 10.93 11.15 -12.71
N MET A 142 10.89 9.98 -12.07
CA MET A 142 9.67 9.47 -11.43
C MET A 142 9.86 9.15 -9.94
N GLU A 143 10.74 8.23 -9.59
CA GLU A 143 10.80 7.68 -8.24
C GLU A 143 11.34 8.67 -7.21
N LEU A 144 12.39 9.40 -7.54
CA LEU A 144 12.95 10.40 -6.64
C LEU A 144 12.00 11.58 -6.39
N PRO A 145 11.40 12.21 -7.42
CA PRO A 145 10.38 13.26 -7.21
C PRO A 145 9.13 12.76 -6.46
N LEU A 146 8.76 11.48 -6.62
CA LEU A 146 7.61 10.88 -5.96
C LEU A 146 7.74 10.95 -4.43
N ALA A 147 8.94 10.81 -3.87
CA ALA A 147 9.16 10.90 -2.42
C ALA A 147 8.65 12.23 -1.82
N TYR A 148 8.87 13.36 -2.50
CA TYR A 148 8.35 14.65 -2.10
C TYR A 148 6.82 14.71 -2.14
N LEU A 149 6.22 14.15 -3.20
CA LEU A 149 4.76 14.10 -3.35
C LEU A 149 4.13 13.24 -2.26
N LEU A 150 4.71 12.07 -1.99
CA LEU A 150 4.24 11.17 -0.93
C LEU A 150 4.34 11.82 0.45
N ALA A 151 5.42 12.55 0.73
CA ALA A 151 5.54 13.36 1.96
C ALA A 151 4.38 14.34 2.12
N LYS A 152 4.02 15.07 1.06
CA LYS A 152 2.86 15.99 1.06
C LYS A 152 1.54 15.27 1.28
N MET A 153 1.35 14.12 0.64
CA MET A 153 0.14 13.31 0.79
C MET A 153 -0.02 12.79 2.23
N GLU A 154 1.05 12.26 2.82
CA GLU A 154 1.06 11.81 4.20
C GLU A 154 0.75 12.93 5.19
N LEU A 155 1.33 14.11 4.99
CA LEU A 155 1.07 15.29 5.83
C LEU A 155 -0.36 15.83 5.65
N ALA A 156 -0.87 15.82 4.42
CA ALA A 156 -2.25 16.22 4.16
C ALA A 156 -3.24 15.30 4.85
N GLY A 157 -3.01 13.98 4.80
CA GLY A 157 -3.93 12.99 5.33
C GLY A 157 -5.34 13.12 4.74
N ILE A 158 -6.29 12.34 5.24
CA ILE A 158 -7.69 12.37 4.82
C ILE A 158 -8.62 12.59 6.01
N LYS A 159 -9.67 13.38 5.86
CA LYS A 159 -10.62 13.68 6.94
C LYS A 159 -11.71 12.63 7.00
N PRO A 160 -11.91 11.93 8.15
CA PRO A 160 -13.07 11.08 8.35
C PRO A 160 -14.25 11.86 8.94
N ASP A 161 -15.46 11.47 8.57
CA ASP A 161 -16.69 11.82 9.33
C ASP A 161 -16.81 10.88 10.52
N VAL A 162 -16.45 11.36 11.70
CA VAL A 162 -16.45 10.56 12.93
C VAL A 162 -17.85 10.12 13.33
N LYS A 163 -18.87 10.94 13.07
CA LYS A 163 -20.26 10.61 13.41
C LYS A 163 -20.78 9.47 12.55
N LEU A 164 -20.51 9.54 11.25
CA LEU A 164 -20.86 8.48 10.31
C LEU A 164 -20.08 7.20 10.62
N LEU A 165 -18.79 7.29 10.93
CA LEU A 165 -17.97 6.16 11.36
C LEU A 165 -18.58 5.45 12.58
N GLU A 166 -18.97 6.20 13.61
CA GLU A 166 -19.59 5.65 14.81
C GLU A 166 -20.97 5.03 14.55
N SER A 167 -21.78 5.64 13.66
CA SER A 167 -23.08 5.10 13.27
C SER A 167 -22.93 3.76 12.57
N ILE A 168 -22.07 3.68 11.55
CA ILE A 168 -21.82 2.44 10.81
C ILE A 168 -21.24 1.36 11.73
N THR A 169 -20.33 1.72 12.64
CA THR A 169 -19.74 0.78 13.62
C THR A 169 -20.81 0.14 14.47
N LYS A 170 -21.75 0.93 15.02
CA LYS A 170 -22.85 0.43 15.86
C LYS A 170 -23.82 -0.45 15.06
N GLU A 171 -24.20 -0.02 13.86
CA GLU A 171 -25.10 -0.80 12.99
C GLU A 171 -24.50 -2.17 12.65
N MET A 172 -23.19 -2.21 12.28
CA MET A 172 -22.52 -3.47 11.98
C MET A 172 -22.37 -4.37 13.20
N ALA A 173 -22.11 -3.83 14.38
CA ALA A 173 -22.06 -4.60 15.62
C ALA A 173 -23.40 -5.32 15.90
N VAL A 174 -24.52 -4.64 15.67
CA VAL A 174 -25.87 -5.25 15.79
C VAL A 174 -26.06 -6.38 14.77
N GLN A 175 -25.63 -6.17 13.51
CA GLN A 175 -25.74 -7.20 12.47
C GLN A 175 -24.85 -8.42 12.80
N ILE A 176 -23.62 -8.21 13.27
CA ILE A 176 -22.72 -9.29 13.70
C ILE A 176 -23.35 -10.11 14.84
N THR A 177 -23.92 -9.45 15.84
CA THR A 177 -24.60 -10.12 16.94
C THR A 177 -25.84 -10.92 16.46
N ALA A 178 -26.59 -10.38 15.52
CA ALA A 178 -27.73 -11.12 14.94
C ALA A 178 -27.26 -12.38 14.19
N LEU A 179 -26.16 -12.31 13.45
CA LEU A 179 -25.57 -13.48 12.79
C LEU A 179 -25.01 -14.50 13.78
N GLU A 180 -24.47 -14.08 14.93
CA GLU A 180 -24.01 -14.97 16.00
C GLU A 180 -25.20 -15.76 16.59
N ILE A 181 -26.31 -15.09 16.86
CA ILE A 181 -27.55 -15.73 17.35
C ILE A 181 -28.10 -16.72 16.29
N LEU A 182 -28.22 -16.28 15.04
CA LEU A 182 -28.69 -17.13 13.95
C LEU A 182 -27.82 -18.37 13.75
N ALA A 183 -26.50 -18.21 13.88
CA ALA A 183 -25.58 -19.34 13.77
C ALA A 183 -25.77 -20.34 14.93
N GLU A 184 -26.00 -19.89 16.17
CA GLU A 184 -26.32 -20.77 17.30
C GLU A 184 -27.64 -21.52 17.08
N GLU A 185 -28.68 -20.84 16.58
CA GLU A 185 -29.96 -21.47 16.24
C GLU A 185 -29.80 -22.55 15.16
N GLN A 186 -29.05 -22.24 14.08
CA GLN A 186 -28.80 -23.19 12.98
C GLN A 186 -27.91 -24.37 13.40
N ALA A 187 -27.03 -24.18 14.36
CA ALA A 187 -26.18 -25.22 14.93
C ALA A 187 -26.88 -26.09 15.98
N GLY A 188 -27.95 -25.59 16.58
CA GLY A 188 -28.65 -26.24 17.70
C GLY A 188 -27.90 -26.20 19.02
N GLU A 189 -26.77 -25.49 19.09
CA GLU A 189 -25.94 -25.34 20.31
C GLU A 189 -25.14 -24.03 20.28
N LYS A 190 -24.70 -23.60 21.47
CA LYS A 190 -23.78 -22.47 21.60
C LYS A 190 -22.36 -22.85 21.24
N PHE A 191 -21.72 -22.05 20.44
CA PHE A 191 -20.32 -22.23 20.06
C PHE A 191 -19.68 -20.88 19.71
N ASN A 192 -18.33 -20.86 19.66
CA ASN A 192 -17.61 -19.65 19.31
C ASN A 192 -17.26 -19.65 17.81
N LEU A 193 -17.95 -18.82 17.02
CA LEU A 193 -17.70 -18.60 15.59
C LEU A 193 -16.25 -18.17 15.26
N LYS A 194 -15.57 -17.52 16.23
CA LYS A 194 -14.17 -17.08 16.10
C LYS A 194 -13.17 -18.19 16.42
N SER A 195 -13.62 -19.37 16.87
CA SER A 195 -12.75 -20.52 17.15
C SER A 195 -12.74 -21.52 15.99
N PRO A 196 -11.66 -21.59 15.17
CA PRO A 196 -11.59 -22.55 14.07
C PRO A 196 -11.72 -23.99 14.53
N LYS A 197 -11.24 -24.30 15.74
CA LYS A 197 -11.30 -25.64 16.33
C LYS A 197 -12.74 -26.05 16.65
N GLN A 198 -13.50 -25.19 17.35
CA GLN A 198 -14.91 -25.49 17.65
C GLN A 198 -15.75 -25.58 16.39
N LEU A 199 -15.52 -24.67 15.45
CA LEU A 199 -16.19 -24.65 14.18
C LEU A 199 -15.90 -25.91 13.36
N GLY A 200 -14.64 -26.38 13.33
CA GLY A 200 -14.26 -27.60 12.64
C GLY A 200 -14.97 -28.84 13.20
N VAL A 201 -15.03 -28.98 14.54
CA VAL A 201 -15.77 -30.06 15.18
C VAL A 201 -17.26 -30.00 14.86
N LEU A 202 -17.85 -28.80 14.95
CA LEU A 202 -19.27 -28.61 14.65
C LEU A 202 -19.61 -28.99 13.20
N LEU A 203 -18.88 -28.47 12.24
CA LEU A 203 -19.17 -28.69 10.81
C LEU A 203 -18.91 -30.13 10.37
N PHE A 204 -17.78 -30.71 10.75
CA PHE A 204 -17.31 -31.98 10.18
C PHE A 204 -17.61 -33.21 11.04
N GLU A 205 -17.73 -33.04 12.37
CA GLU A 205 -18.05 -34.20 13.25
C GLU A 205 -19.53 -34.26 13.63
N LYS A 206 -20.15 -33.10 13.95
CA LYS A 206 -21.56 -33.08 14.40
C LYS A 206 -22.55 -32.97 13.25
N LEU A 207 -22.31 -32.02 12.33
CA LEU A 207 -23.16 -31.82 11.14
C LEU A 207 -22.81 -32.79 9.99
N GLY A 208 -21.68 -33.50 10.07
CA GLY A 208 -21.28 -34.52 9.10
C GLY A 208 -20.99 -33.98 7.70
N LEU A 209 -20.60 -32.69 7.57
CA LEU A 209 -20.27 -32.12 6.27
C LEU A 209 -19.01 -32.72 5.68
N PRO A 210 -18.86 -32.75 4.33
CA PRO A 210 -17.70 -33.33 3.69
C PRO A 210 -16.42 -32.59 4.04
N ILE A 211 -15.36 -33.34 4.38
CA ILE A 211 -14.04 -32.80 4.73
C ILE A 211 -13.28 -32.45 3.45
N ILE A 212 -13.14 -31.20 3.13
CA ILE A 212 -12.42 -30.72 1.95
C ILE A 212 -10.90 -30.69 2.20
N LYS A 213 -10.48 -30.19 3.37
CA LYS A 213 -9.06 -30.01 3.70
C LYS A 213 -8.79 -30.19 5.20
N LYS A 214 -7.68 -30.88 5.51
CA LYS A 214 -7.16 -30.98 6.89
C LYS A 214 -5.91 -30.13 7.06
N THR A 215 -5.72 -29.61 8.26
CA THR A 215 -4.49 -28.94 8.70
C THR A 215 -3.72 -29.85 9.67
N LYS A 216 -2.50 -29.44 10.05
CA LYS A 216 -1.71 -30.17 11.05
C LYS A 216 -2.43 -30.27 12.41
N THR A 217 -3.35 -29.35 12.71
CA THR A 217 -4.02 -29.22 14.02
C THR A 217 -5.52 -29.54 13.98
N GLY A 218 -6.05 -30.04 12.85
CA GLY A 218 -7.47 -30.39 12.71
C GLY A 218 -8.05 -30.08 11.33
N TYR A 219 -9.33 -29.74 11.30
CA TYR A 219 -10.04 -29.41 10.06
C TYR A 219 -9.76 -27.96 9.63
N SER A 220 -9.58 -27.74 8.33
CA SER A 220 -9.53 -26.39 7.79
C SER A 220 -10.94 -25.81 7.70
N THR A 221 -11.08 -24.60 8.24
CA THR A 221 -12.30 -23.78 8.10
C THR A 221 -12.00 -22.49 7.34
N ASP A 222 -10.97 -22.49 6.47
CA ASP A 222 -10.62 -21.36 5.63
C ASP A 222 -11.78 -20.95 4.73
N VAL A 223 -11.81 -19.70 4.30
CA VAL A 223 -12.88 -19.16 3.44
C VAL A 223 -13.05 -20.04 2.20
N SER A 224 -11.96 -20.41 1.53
CA SER A 224 -11.99 -21.27 0.33
C SER A 224 -12.55 -22.68 0.56
N VAL A 225 -12.50 -23.20 1.79
CA VAL A 225 -13.12 -24.48 2.18
C VAL A 225 -14.61 -24.28 2.42
N LEU A 226 -14.99 -23.19 3.10
CA LEU A 226 -16.39 -22.89 3.37
C LEU A 226 -17.16 -22.55 2.09
N GLU A 227 -16.56 -21.83 1.15
CA GLU A 227 -17.15 -21.54 -0.16
C GLU A 227 -17.46 -22.82 -0.95
N GLN A 228 -16.62 -23.84 -0.87
CA GLN A 228 -16.89 -25.15 -1.50
C GLN A 228 -18.03 -25.93 -0.80
N LEU A 229 -18.35 -25.58 0.44
CA LEU A 229 -19.46 -26.16 1.21
C LEU A 229 -20.74 -25.32 1.11
N GLU A 230 -20.72 -24.21 0.37
CA GLU A 230 -21.88 -23.34 0.22
C GLU A 230 -23.06 -24.14 -0.40
N GLY A 231 -24.24 -23.95 0.17
CA GLY A 231 -25.42 -24.73 -0.20
C GLY A 231 -25.57 -26.09 0.51
N SER A 232 -24.54 -26.61 1.17
CA SER A 232 -24.63 -27.89 1.90
C SER A 232 -25.39 -27.74 3.24
N HIS A 233 -25.30 -26.58 3.88
CA HIS A 233 -25.98 -26.28 5.14
C HIS A 233 -26.14 -24.75 5.32
N PRO A 234 -27.30 -24.24 5.81
CA PRO A 234 -27.52 -22.80 6.00
C PRO A 234 -26.47 -22.10 6.86
N LEU A 235 -25.94 -22.80 7.87
CA LEU A 235 -24.89 -22.30 8.76
C LEU A 235 -23.64 -21.85 8.00
N ILE A 236 -23.30 -22.46 6.86
CA ILE A 236 -22.11 -22.09 6.07
C ILE A 236 -22.21 -20.65 5.56
N THR A 237 -23.35 -20.30 4.97
CA THR A 237 -23.61 -18.94 4.48
C THR A 237 -23.56 -17.92 5.63
N THR A 238 -24.15 -18.27 6.78
CA THR A 238 -24.12 -17.41 7.99
C THR A 238 -22.68 -17.18 8.51
N ILE A 239 -21.85 -18.25 8.52
CA ILE A 239 -20.44 -18.13 8.93
C ILE A 239 -19.64 -17.26 7.96
N LEU A 240 -19.83 -17.42 6.65
CA LEU A 240 -19.15 -16.62 5.64
C LEU A 240 -19.50 -15.15 5.78
N GLU A 241 -20.79 -14.83 5.94
CA GLU A 241 -21.25 -13.46 6.14
C GLU A 241 -20.76 -12.87 7.46
N HIS A 242 -20.83 -13.60 8.56
CA HIS A 242 -20.30 -13.19 9.85
C HIS A 242 -18.81 -12.86 9.76
N ARG A 243 -17.98 -13.71 9.13
CA ARG A 243 -16.55 -13.48 8.96
C ARG A 243 -16.26 -12.24 8.13
N LYS A 244 -17.01 -12.05 7.03
CA LYS A 244 -16.89 -10.88 6.17
C LYS A 244 -17.19 -9.60 6.95
N LEU A 245 -18.31 -9.55 7.67
CA LEU A 245 -18.71 -8.38 8.46
C LEU A 245 -17.74 -8.11 9.62
N THR A 246 -17.36 -9.15 10.35
CA THR A 246 -16.40 -9.03 11.48
C THR A 246 -15.05 -8.51 11.01
N LYS A 247 -14.53 -8.97 9.86
CA LYS A 247 -13.28 -8.48 9.30
C LYS A 247 -13.39 -6.99 8.92
N LEU A 248 -14.48 -6.59 8.28
CA LEU A 248 -14.69 -5.20 7.90
C LEU A 248 -14.84 -4.30 9.13
N HIS A 249 -15.61 -4.74 10.11
CA HIS A 249 -15.82 -4.03 11.37
C HIS A 249 -14.51 -3.80 12.13
N SER A 250 -13.74 -4.86 12.37
CA SER A 250 -12.51 -4.77 13.14
C SER A 250 -11.40 -4.01 12.40
N THR A 251 -11.24 -4.24 11.10
CA THR A 251 -10.13 -3.66 10.32
C THR A 251 -10.37 -2.19 9.98
N TYR A 252 -11.59 -1.85 9.54
CA TYR A 252 -11.86 -0.52 9.00
C TYR A 252 -12.65 0.38 9.93
N LEU A 253 -13.57 -0.13 10.74
CA LEU A 253 -14.38 0.73 11.59
C LEU A 253 -13.72 0.95 12.95
N GLU A 254 -13.43 -0.15 13.68
CA GLU A 254 -12.72 -0.04 14.95
C GLU A 254 -11.25 0.34 14.76
N GLY A 255 -10.61 -0.19 13.71
CA GLY A 255 -9.19 0.06 13.43
C GLY A 255 -8.87 1.49 13.00
N LEU A 256 -9.80 2.21 12.34
CA LEU A 256 -9.56 3.60 11.90
C LEU A 256 -9.71 4.63 13.02
N ARG A 257 -10.60 4.39 13.99
CA ARG A 257 -10.88 5.36 15.05
C ARG A 257 -9.64 5.79 15.85
N PRO A 258 -8.79 4.90 16.36
CA PRO A 258 -7.58 5.26 17.11
C PRO A 258 -6.51 5.97 16.24
N LEU A 259 -6.60 5.83 14.92
CA LEU A 259 -5.65 6.43 13.98
C LEU A 259 -6.03 7.86 13.55
N ILE A 260 -7.16 8.37 14.03
CA ILE A 260 -7.52 9.78 13.82
C ILE A 260 -6.62 10.62 14.70
N ASN A 261 -5.72 11.38 14.07
CA ASN A 261 -4.80 12.25 14.78
C ASN A 261 -5.58 13.37 15.48
N PRO A 262 -5.50 13.52 16.81
CA PRO A 262 -6.30 14.50 17.56
C PRO A 262 -5.93 15.96 17.23
N ALA A 263 -4.71 16.23 16.78
CA ALA A 263 -4.26 17.56 16.44
C ALA A 263 -4.77 18.02 15.06
N THR A 264 -4.90 17.10 14.10
CA THR A 264 -5.31 17.41 12.72
C THR A 264 -6.76 17.04 12.43
N GLY A 265 -7.35 16.13 13.21
CA GLY A 265 -8.65 15.51 12.96
C GLY A 265 -8.66 14.65 11.70
N ARG A 266 -7.51 14.21 11.23
CA ARG A 266 -7.33 13.47 9.97
C ARG A 266 -6.62 12.14 10.22
N ILE A 267 -6.74 11.23 9.27
CA ILE A 267 -6.00 9.97 9.21
C ILE A 267 -4.82 10.19 8.28
N HIS A 268 -3.62 9.87 8.75
CA HIS A 268 -2.37 10.00 8.02
C HIS A 268 -1.77 8.60 7.81
N THR A 269 -2.01 8.03 6.64
CA THR A 269 -1.40 6.76 6.25
C THR A 269 0.05 6.98 5.84
N HIS A 270 0.87 5.93 5.93
CA HIS A 270 2.23 5.92 5.40
C HIS A 270 2.25 5.22 4.04
N PHE A 271 2.74 5.92 3.01
CA PHE A 271 2.94 5.35 1.68
C PHE A 271 4.33 4.75 1.55
N GLN A 272 4.40 3.45 1.38
CA GLN A 272 5.65 2.71 1.22
C GLN A 272 6.01 2.59 -0.26
N GLN A 273 7.11 3.23 -0.65
CA GLN A 273 7.59 3.25 -2.04
C GLN A 273 8.48 2.02 -2.36
N THR A 274 9.08 1.41 -1.35
CA THR A 274 10.14 0.40 -1.51
C THR A 274 9.76 -1.00 -1.02
N VAL A 275 8.46 -1.32 -0.93
CA VAL A 275 8.00 -2.61 -0.35
C VAL A 275 7.61 -3.63 -1.40
N THR A 276 6.89 -3.23 -2.45
CA THR A 276 6.39 -4.19 -3.44
C THR A 276 7.45 -4.51 -4.49
N ALA A 277 7.52 -5.75 -4.95
CA ALA A 277 8.43 -6.12 -6.05
C ALA A 277 7.96 -5.61 -7.43
N THR A 278 6.75 -5.07 -7.53
CA THR A 278 6.11 -4.67 -8.78
C THR A 278 6.14 -3.17 -9.08
N GLY A 279 6.76 -2.36 -8.21
CA GLY A 279 6.76 -0.90 -8.33
C GLY A 279 5.46 -0.22 -7.84
N ARG A 280 4.46 -0.98 -7.36
CA ARG A 280 3.25 -0.38 -6.78
C ARG A 280 3.54 0.18 -5.40
N LEU A 281 2.89 1.29 -5.05
CA LEU A 281 2.90 1.79 -3.68
C LEU A 281 2.15 0.82 -2.75
N SER A 282 2.57 0.76 -1.51
CA SER A 282 1.84 0.12 -0.42
C SER A 282 1.45 1.17 0.61
N SER A 283 0.35 0.96 1.32
CA SER A 283 -0.14 1.85 2.37
C SER A 283 -0.21 1.10 3.69
N THR A 284 0.29 1.73 4.77
CA THR A 284 0.31 1.15 6.11
C THR A 284 -0.13 2.18 7.15
N ASP A 285 -0.61 1.73 8.27
CA ASP A 285 -0.94 2.51 9.47
C ASP A 285 -1.88 3.72 9.22
N PRO A 286 -3.08 3.50 8.64
CA PRO A 286 -3.71 2.27 8.20
C PRO A 286 -3.48 1.92 6.74
N ASN A 287 -3.71 0.65 6.34
CA ASN A 287 -3.77 0.29 4.94
C ASN A 287 -5.12 0.71 4.34
N LEU A 288 -5.15 1.87 3.68
CA LEU A 288 -6.35 2.41 3.03
C LEU A 288 -6.62 1.81 1.64
N GLN A 289 -5.65 1.11 1.03
CA GLN A 289 -5.79 0.51 -0.30
C GLN A 289 -6.68 -0.73 -0.31
N ASN A 290 -6.87 -1.38 0.84
CA ASN A 290 -7.66 -2.60 0.95
C ASN A 290 -9.13 -2.37 1.31
N ILE A 291 -9.61 -1.14 1.34
CA ILE A 291 -11.02 -0.83 1.58
C ILE A 291 -11.85 -1.37 0.40
N PRO A 292 -12.84 -2.24 0.64
CA PRO A 292 -13.63 -2.84 -0.44
C PRO A 292 -14.34 -1.79 -1.28
N VAL A 293 -14.36 -1.98 -2.61
CA VAL A 293 -15.00 -1.04 -3.54
C VAL A 293 -16.33 -1.57 -4.04
N ARG A 294 -16.45 -2.90 -4.21
CA ARG A 294 -17.60 -3.53 -4.90
C ARG A 294 -18.77 -3.86 -4.01
N THR A 295 -18.59 -3.97 -2.70
CA THR A 295 -19.66 -4.34 -1.76
C THR A 295 -20.38 -3.10 -1.24
N GLU A 296 -21.67 -3.19 -0.96
CA GLU A 296 -22.47 -2.08 -0.41
C GLU A 296 -21.86 -1.56 0.92
N ILE A 297 -21.41 -2.47 1.79
CA ILE A 297 -20.72 -2.08 3.03
C ILE A 297 -19.41 -1.36 2.75
N GLY A 298 -18.64 -1.82 1.76
CA GLY A 298 -17.43 -1.15 1.35
C GLY A 298 -17.68 0.27 0.83
N LYS A 299 -18.75 0.48 0.07
CA LYS A 299 -19.19 1.82 -0.37
C LYS A 299 -19.48 2.71 0.83
N ARG A 300 -20.28 2.23 1.81
CA ARG A 300 -20.59 2.96 3.04
C ARG A 300 -19.34 3.31 3.86
N ILE A 301 -18.37 2.41 3.95
CA ILE A 301 -17.08 2.69 4.61
C ILE A 301 -16.33 3.81 3.87
N ARG A 302 -16.40 3.86 2.54
CA ARG A 302 -15.75 4.93 1.76
C ARG A 302 -16.44 6.29 1.92
N GLU A 303 -17.75 6.34 2.19
CA GLU A 303 -18.48 7.57 2.48
C GLU A 303 -18.01 8.27 3.76
N ILE A 304 -17.33 7.55 4.66
CA ILE A 304 -16.71 8.12 5.86
C ILE A 304 -15.65 9.17 5.50
N PHE A 305 -14.98 9.04 4.36
CA PHE A 305 -13.97 9.98 3.93
C PHE A 305 -14.60 11.17 3.23
N ILE A 306 -14.43 12.35 3.84
CA ILE A 306 -15.08 13.59 3.41
C ILE A 306 -14.05 14.67 3.04
N PRO A 307 -14.43 15.70 2.28
CA PRO A 307 -13.59 16.86 2.05
C PRO A 307 -13.12 17.49 3.35
N GLY A 308 -11.87 17.93 3.40
CA GLY A 308 -11.35 18.68 4.54
C GLY A 308 -11.89 20.11 4.62
N THR A 309 -11.67 20.78 5.73
CA THR A 309 -12.04 22.19 5.89
C THR A 309 -11.44 23.04 4.77
N GLY A 310 -12.26 23.85 4.12
CA GLY A 310 -11.88 24.69 2.98
C GLY A 310 -11.97 24.00 1.61
N TYR A 311 -12.51 22.78 1.56
CA TYR A 311 -12.77 22.05 0.31
C TYR A 311 -14.22 21.56 0.29
N ASP A 312 -14.88 21.70 -0.87
CA ASP A 312 -16.27 21.28 -1.07
C ASP A 312 -16.38 19.86 -1.64
N TRP A 313 -15.32 19.37 -2.28
CA TRP A 313 -15.36 18.12 -3.03
C TRP A 313 -14.15 17.24 -2.74
N LEU A 314 -14.36 15.93 -2.78
CA LEU A 314 -13.36 14.89 -2.92
C LEU A 314 -13.40 14.41 -4.38
N MET A 315 -12.30 14.62 -5.10
CA MET A 315 -12.18 14.17 -6.49
C MET A 315 -11.42 12.85 -6.53
N SER A 316 -11.98 11.84 -7.19
CA SER A 316 -11.32 10.58 -7.47
C SER A 316 -11.04 10.48 -8.97
N CYS A 317 -9.79 10.28 -9.32
CA CYS A 317 -9.34 10.08 -10.70
C CYS A 317 -8.59 8.75 -10.81
N ASP A 318 -8.91 7.95 -11.83
CA ASP A 318 -8.24 6.70 -12.10
C ASP A 318 -8.09 6.48 -13.62
N TYR A 319 -7.06 5.76 -14.01
CA TYR A 319 -6.87 5.37 -15.40
C TYR A 319 -7.82 4.22 -15.77
N SER A 320 -8.53 4.36 -16.89
CA SER A 320 -9.37 3.29 -17.39
C SER A 320 -8.53 2.18 -18.02
N GLN A 321 -8.53 1.00 -17.40
CA GLN A 321 -7.92 -0.24 -17.93
C GLN A 321 -6.44 -0.07 -18.35
N VAL A 322 -5.64 0.70 -17.59
CA VAL A 322 -4.27 1.07 -17.97
C VAL A 322 -3.39 -0.15 -18.24
N GLU A 323 -3.51 -1.22 -17.45
CA GLU A 323 -2.71 -2.44 -17.61
C GLU A 323 -3.00 -3.13 -18.97
N LEU A 324 -4.29 -3.21 -19.37
CA LEU A 324 -4.66 -3.77 -20.66
C LEU A 324 -4.24 -2.88 -21.84
N ARG A 325 -4.26 -1.55 -21.65
CA ARG A 325 -3.75 -0.61 -22.67
C ARG A 325 -2.24 -0.77 -22.88
N VAL A 326 -1.48 -0.91 -21.78
CA VAL A 326 -0.05 -1.18 -21.85
C VAL A 326 0.21 -2.54 -22.48
N LEU A 327 -0.55 -3.58 -22.11
CA LEU A 327 -0.45 -4.90 -22.71
C LEU A 327 -0.72 -4.87 -24.22
N ALA A 328 -1.81 -4.22 -24.65
CA ALA A 328 -2.15 -4.06 -26.06
C ALA A 328 -1.03 -3.38 -26.85
N HIS A 329 -0.43 -2.33 -26.26
CA HIS A 329 0.69 -1.61 -26.87
C HIS A 329 1.94 -2.48 -26.97
N MET A 330 2.32 -3.18 -25.91
CA MET A 330 3.53 -4.02 -25.90
C MET A 330 3.39 -5.26 -26.79
N ALA A 331 2.23 -5.93 -26.73
CA ALA A 331 1.98 -7.13 -27.52
C ALA A 331 1.63 -6.83 -28.99
N GLN A 332 1.32 -5.57 -29.34
CA GLN A 332 0.81 -5.15 -30.66
C GLN A 332 -0.39 -5.99 -31.09
N ASP A 333 -1.23 -6.40 -30.13
CA ASP A 333 -2.42 -7.18 -30.39
C ASP A 333 -3.48 -6.34 -31.11
N LYS A 334 -3.82 -6.73 -32.34
CA LYS A 334 -4.70 -5.96 -33.21
C LYS A 334 -6.11 -5.79 -32.63
N LEU A 335 -6.66 -6.85 -32.00
CA LEU A 335 -8.01 -6.83 -31.46
C LEU A 335 -8.12 -5.92 -30.24
N LEU A 336 -7.13 -5.98 -29.35
CA LEU A 336 -7.06 -5.08 -28.18
C LEU A 336 -6.85 -3.62 -28.63
N LEU A 337 -5.93 -3.38 -29.55
CA LEU A 337 -5.68 -2.03 -30.09
C LEU A 337 -6.92 -1.45 -30.75
N GLU A 338 -7.60 -2.20 -31.64
CA GLU A 338 -8.85 -1.76 -32.27
C GLU A 338 -9.95 -1.45 -31.24
N SER A 339 -10.10 -2.30 -30.21
CA SER A 339 -11.06 -2.08 -29.15
C SER A 339 -10.83 -0.75 -28.43
N PHE A 340 -9.58 -0.47 -28.06
CA PHE A 340 -9.23 0.79 -27.40
C PHE A 340 -9.35 2.02 -28.31
N LEU A 341 -8.97 1.91 -29.57
CA LEU A 341 -9.12 3.00 -30.55
C LEU A 341 -10.59 3.34 -30.82
N ASN A 342 -11.47 2.34 -30.81
CA ASN A 342 -12.91 2.50 -30.97
C ASN A 342 -13.65 2.84 -29.66
N GLY A 343 -12.95 3.04 -28.55
CA GLY A 343 -13.56 3.35 -27.25
C GLY A 343 -14.37 2.20 -26.64
N GLN A 344 -14.16 0.96 -27.10
CA GLN A 344 -14.89 -0.21 -26.64
C GLN A 344 -14.31 -0.74 -25.32
N ASP A 345 -15.19 -1.27 -24.47
CA ASP A 345 -14.77 -2.00 -23.25
C ASP A 345 -14.31 -3.40 -23.66
N VAL A 346 -13.00 -3.66 -23.48
CA VAL A 346 -12.37 -4.94 -23.83
C VAL A 346 -13.04 -6.12 -23.11
N HIS A 347 -13.43 -5.94 -21.85
CA HIS A 347 -14.08 -7.01 -21.09
C HIS A 347 -15.52 -7.27 -21.58
N ALA A 348 -16.24 -6.23 -21.96
CA ALA A 348 -17.55 -6.41 -22.57
C ALA A 348 -17.46 -7.11 -23.93
N ARG A 349 -16.46 -6.73 -24.76
CA ARG A 349 -16.21 -7.40 -26.04
C ARG A 349 -15.85 -8.88 -25.86
N THR A 350 -14.95 -9.19 -24.94
CA THR A 350 -14.59 -10.58 -24.64
C THR A 350 -15.79 -11.37 -24.10
N ALA A 351 -16.61 -10.75 -23.24
CA ALA A 351 -17.86 -11.39 -22.78
C ALA A 351 -18.81 -11.66 -23.94
N ALA A 352 -18.99 -10.72 -24.87
CA ALA A 352 -19.79 -10.90 -26.06
C ALA A 352 -19.33 -12.10 -26.89
N GLU A 353 -18.03 -12.23 -27.11
CA GLU A 353 -17.43 -13.35 -27.84
C GLU A 353 -17.58 -14.70 -27.10
N VAL A 354 -17.31 -14.72 -25.78
CA VAL A 354 -17.39 -15.95 -24.96
C VAL A 354 -18.83 -16.45 -24.81
N PHE A 355 -19.78 -15.53 -24.61
CA PHE A 355 -21.19 -15.89 -24.41
C PHE A 355 -21.98 -15.94 -25.73
N GLY A 356 -21.38 -15.56 -26.86
CA GLY A 356 -22.03 -15.56 -28.17
C GLY A 356 -23.18 -14.57 -28.28
N VAL A 357 -23.13 -13.44 -27.59
CA VAL A 357 -24.18 -12.41 -27.56
C VAL A 357 -23.69 -11.09 -28.18
N PRO A 358 -24.57 -10.26 -28.73
CA PRO A 358 -24.21 -8.91 -29.16
C PRO A 358 -23.66 -8.08 -27.99
N LEU A 359 -22.76 -7.12 -28.29
CA LEU A 359 -22.10 -6.30 -27.27
C LEU A 359 -23.11 -5.53 -26.38
N GLU A 360 -24.23 -5.10 -26.95
CA GLU A 360 -25.30 -4.36 -26.28
C GLU A 360 -26.08 -5.24 -25.27
N GLN A 361 -25.96 -6.55 -25.36
CA GLN A 361 -26.64 -7.52 -24.50
C GLN A 361 -25.73 -8.02 -23.36
N VAL A 362 -24.48 -7.58 -23.33
CA VAL A 362 -23.54 -7.96 -22.26
C VAL A 362 -23.91 -7.24 -20.98
N ASP A 363 -24.35 -7.99 -19.99
CA ASP A 363 -24.64 -7.47 -18.65
C ASP A 363 -23.37 -7.39 -17.75
N SER A 364 -23.53 -6.83 -16.57
CA SER A 364 -22.44 -6.67 -15.61
C SER A 364 -21.90 -8.00 -15.08
N MET A 365 -22.72 -9.06 -15.06
CA MET A 365 -22.33 -10.39 -14.62
C MET A 365 -21.46 -11.08 -15.68
N MET A 366 -21.89 -11.07 -16.94
CA MET A 366 -21.13 -11.57 -18.08
C MET A 366 -19.77 -10.88 -18.19
N ARG A 367 -19.75 -9.55 -18.05
CA ARG A 367 -18.53 -8.76 -18.01
C ARG A 367 -17.58 -9.15 -16.88
N THR A 368 -18.11 -9.43 -15.69
CA THR A 368 -17.32 -9.85 -14.53
C THR A 368 -16.75 -11.26 -14.71
N LEU A 369 -17.53 -12.19 -15.24
CA LEU A 369 -17.08 -13.56 -15.56
C LEU A 369 -15.95 -13.55 -16.60
N SER A 370 -16.05 -12.68 -17.62
CA SER A 370 -14.97 -12.48 -18.60
C SER A 370 -13.68 -11.98 -17.93
N LEU A 371 -13.77 -11.08 -16.94
CA LEU A 371 -12.62 -10.60 -16.16
C LEU A 371 -11.88 -11.73 -15.43
N ILE A 372 -12.62 -12.67 -14.83
CA ILE A 372 -12.05 -13.78 -14.07
C ILE A 372 -11.27 -14.71 -15.02
N HIS A 373 -11.78 -14.95 -16.22
CA HIS A 373 -11.15 -15.85 -17.20
C HIS A 373 -9.92 -15.26 -17.91
N ILE A 374 -9.83 -13.94 -18.03
CA ILE A 374 -8.68 -13.27 -18.69
C ILE A 374 -7.58 -12.92 -17.67
N SER A 375 -7.97 -12.49 -16.48
CA SER A 375 -7.04 -11.92 -15.48
C SER A 375 -6.50 -12.93 -14.47
N GLU A 376 -7.17 -14.07 -14.27
CA GLU A 376 -6.60 -15.14 -13.46
C GLU A 376 -5.78 -16.07 -14.35
N PRO A 377 -4.44 -16.10 -14.19
CA PRO A 377 -3.66 -17.19 -14.76
C PRO A 377 -4.24 -18.49 -14.17
N THR A 378 -4.71 -19.36 -15.05
CA THR A 378 -5.09 -20.73 -14.68
C THR A 378 -4.04 -21.26 -13.72
N ARG A 379 -4.39 -21.47 -12.46
CA ARG A 379 -3.56 -22.25 -11.54
C ARG A 379 -3.38 -23.60 -12.21
N ARG A 380 -2.23 -23.79 -12.85
CA ARG A 380 -1.80 -25.13 -13.24
C ARG A 380 -1.75 -25.93 -11.95
N THR A 381 -2.71 -26.78 -11.72
CA THR A 381 -2.55 -27.90 -10.80
C THR A 381 -1.30 -28.63 -11.26
N PRO A 382 -0.29 -28.84 -10.40
CA PRO A 382 0.81 -29.70 -10.76
C PRO A 382 0.21 -31.07 -11.11
N ILE A 383 0.39 -31.50 -12.34
CA ILE A 383 0.14 -32.86 -12.72
C ILE A 383 1.16 -33.68 -11.94
N SER A 384 0.66 -34.54 -11.06
CA SER A 384 1.41 -35.50 -10.26
C SER A 384 2.33 -36.38 -11.11
#